data_6357f1b73a229071ec714f1849ad175d
#
_entry.id   6357f1b73a229071ec714f1849ad175d
#
_cell.length_a   1.000
_cell.length_b   1.000
_cell.length_c   1.000
_cell.angle_alpha   90.00
_cell.angle_beta   90.00
_cell.angle_gamma   90.00
#
_symmetry.space_group_name_H-M   'P 1'
#
loop_
_entity.id
_entity.type
_entity.pdbx_description
1 polymer ?
#
loop_
_entity_poly.entity_id
_entity_poly.type
_entity_poly.pdbx_seq_one_letter_code
_entity_poly.pdbx_strand_id
1 'polypeptide(L)'
;MKLLALDIGGVCLRLTPERVFQSMNLDPDNLPDGYEKAYLDYSIGKIGSWQFAKDLQAIVGQSMTVAQIHDAWMKFLDTEDLKTTRLLEALWDRGWHIVFFSDTQPWHIEGLRDILSYSKRIPDAIYSCDVGAEKPSDAMFTAFEERYGRPDLYLDDRLCNIEGGLRHGWNAVQFTETTAEQLLAELKA
;
A
#
# COMPACT_ATOMS: atom_id res chain seq x y z
N MET A 1 23.93 -0.38 7.50
CA MET A 1 22.72 -1.24 7.33
C MET A 1 22.06 -0.77 6.07
N LYS A 2 21.76 -1.66 5.13
CA LYS A 2 21.04 -1.29 3.90
C LYS A 2 19.56 -1.10 4.17
N LEU A 3 18.93 -0.18 3.47
CA LEU A 3 17.53 0.24 3.66
C LEU A 3 16.70 -0.04 2.41
N LEU A 4 15.57 -0.74 2.60
CA LEU A 4 14.56 -0.96 1.57
C LEU A 4 13.31 -0.13 1.88
N ALA A 5 12.89 0.72 0.95
CA ALA A 5 11.53 1.25 0.88
C ALA A 5 10.67 0.27 0.08
N LEU A 6 9.58 -0.20 0.66
CA LEU A 6 8.77 -1.29 0.10
C LEU A 6 7.31 -0.89 0.01
N ASP A 7 6.76 -0.85 -1.21
CA ASP A 7 5.31 -0.76 -1.37
C ASP A 7 4.61 -2.03 -0.93
N ILE A 8 3.31 -1.93 -0.66
CA ILE A 8 2.50 -3.03 -0.14
C ILE A 8 1.60 -3.61 -1.23
N GLY A 9 0.76 -2.78 -1.83
CA GLY A 9 -0.18 -3.21 -2.85
C GLY A 9 0.50 -3.64 -4.13
N GLY A 10 0.16 -4.81 -4.71
CA GLY A 10 0.83 -5.29 -5.92
C GLY A 10 2.28 -5.77 -5.73
N VAL A 11 2.85 -5.56 -4.54
CA VAL A 11 4.22 -5.99 -4.16
C VAL A 11 4.18 -7.05 -3.06
N CYS A 12 3.59 -6.73 -1.92
CA CYS A 12 3.51 -7.64 -0.76
C CYS A 12 2.28 -8.53 -0.80
N LEU A 13 1.20 -8.03 -1.38
CA LEU A 13 -0.07 -8.74 -1.51
C LEU A 13 -0.81 -8.34 -2.78
N ARG A 14 -1.70 -9.22 -3.19
CA ARG A 14 -2.61 -8.97 -4.29
C ARG A 14 -3.76 -8.05 -3.83
N LEU A 15 -4.16 -7.12 -4.71
CA LEU A 15 -5.32 -6.26 -4.52
C LEU A 15 -6.48 -6.73 -5.39
N THR A 16 -7.72 -6.66 -4.86
CA THR A 16 -8.94 -7.08 -5.54
C THR A 16 -10.05 -6.02 -5.43
N PRO A 17 -9.86 -4.83 -6.04
CA PRO A 17 -10.86 -3.75 -5.99
C PRO A 17 -12.24 -4.18 -6.52
N GLU A 18 -12.29 -5.09 -7.48
CA GLU A 18 -13.52 -5.64 -8.03
C GLU A 18 -14.41 -6.31 -6.97
N ARG A 19 -13.84 -6.92 -5.93
CA ARG A 19 -14.59 -7.52 -4.82
C ARG A 19 -15.27 -6.47 -3.96
N VAL A 20 -14.64 -5.30 -3.79
CA VAL A 20 -15.23 -4.15 -3.09
C VAL A 20 -16.44 -3.65 -3.85
N PHE A 21 -16.26 -3.37 -5.15
CA PHE A 21 -17.33 -2.87 -6.01
C PHE A 21 -18.52 -3.84 -6.08
N GLN A 22 -18.26 -5.13 -6.27
CA GLN A 22 -19.32 -6.16 -6.23
C GLN A 22 -20.05 -6.19 -4.89
N SER A 23 -19.32 -6.12 -3.77
CA SER A 23 -19.92 -6.18 -2.43
C SER A 23 -20.80 -4.96 -2.10
N MET A 24 -20.47 -3.81 -2.69
CA MET A 24 -21.21 -2.55 -2.52
C MET A 24 -22.23 -2.30 -3.67
N ASN A 25 -22.31 -3.20 -4.63
CA ASN A 25 -23.12 -3.05 -5.85
C ASN A 25 -22.82 -1.75 -6.60
N LEU A 26 -21.52 -1.44 -6.74
CA LEU A 26 -20.99 -0.29 -7.46
C LEU A 26 -20.50 -0.71 -8.84
N ASP A 27 -20.72 0.15 -9.83
CA ASP A 27 -20.16 0.02 -11.16
C ASP A 27 -18.83 0.75 -11.23
N PRO A 28 -17.68 0.06 -11.41
CA PRO A 28 -16.37 0.70 -11.45
C PRO A 28 -16.21 1.69 -12.62
N ASP A 29 -16.96 1.50 -13.72
CA ASP A 29 -16.92 2.37 -14.89
C ASP A 29 -17.80 3.62 -14.72
N ASN A 30 -18.68 3.63 -13.69
CA ASN A 30 -19.61 4.72 -13.41
C ASN A 30 -19.81 4.88 -11.90
N LEU A 31 -18.76 5.26 -11.20
CA LEU A 31 -18.81 5.45 -9.75
C LEU A 31 -19.73 6.62 -9.37
N PRO A 32 -20.52 6.48 -8.30
CA PRO A 32 -21.41 7.54 -7.83
C PRO A 32 -20.66 8.80 -7.43
N ASP A 33 -21.32 9.94 -7.55
CA ASP A 33 -20.79 11.23 -7.09
C ASP A 33 -20.32 11.15 -5.64
N GLY A 34 -19.13 11.69 -5.40
CA GLY A 34 -18.52 11.74 -4.07
C GLY A 34 -17.65 10.53 -3.71
N TYR A 35 -17.71 9.41 -4.45
CA TYR A 35 -16.91 8.22 -4.15
C TYR A 35 -15.40 8.53 -4.20
N GLU A 36 -14.93 9.08 -5.32
CA GLU A 36 -13.50 9.42 -5.48
C GLU A 36 -13.01 10.39 -4.42
N LYS A 37 -13.85 11.38 -4.07
CA LYS A 37 -13.52 12.33 -3.02
C LYS A 37 -13.41 11.65 -1.65
N ALA A 38 -14.36 10.80 -1.29
CA ALA A 38 -14.33 10.06 -0.02
C ALA A 38 -13.11 9.13 0.04
N TYR A 39 -12.82 8.43 -1.05
CA TYR A 39 -11.63 7.60 -1.18
C TYR A 39 -10.35 8.40 -0.95
N LEU A 40 -10.15 9.48 -1.71
CA LEU A 40 -8.94 10.30 -1.60
C LEU A 40 -8.80 10.93 -0.21
N ASP A 41 -9.88 11.54 0.32
CA ASP A 41 -9.85 12.17 1.64
C ASP A 41 -9.49 11.14 2.76
N TYR A 42 -9.88 9.87 2.60
CA TYR A 42 -9.51 8.79 3.52
C TYR A 42 -8.08 8.30 3.29
N SER A 43 -7.65 8.18 2.05
CA SER A 43 -6.31 7.74 1.67
C SER A 43 -5.21 8.70 2.14
N ILE A 44 -5.51 10.00 2.18
CA ILE A 44 -4.58 11.02 2.70
C ILE A 44 -4.86 11.39 4.18
N GLY A 45 -5.67 10.62 4.90
CA GLY A 45 -5.95 10.83 6.31
C GLY A 45 -6.72 12.10 6.68
N LYS A 46 -7.33 12.77 5.69
CA LYS A 46 -8.14 13.98 5.92
C LYS A 46 -9.46 13.68 6.63
N ILE A 47 -9.98 12.47 6.46
CA ILE A 47 -11.12 11.92 7.20
C ILE A 47 -10.74 10.60 7.86
N GLY A 48 -11.31 10.33 9.04
CA GLY A 48 -11.12 9.04 9.72
C GLY A 48 -12.08 7.96 9.20
N SER A 49 -11.83 6.72 9.63
CA SER A 49 -12.58 5.52 9.20
C SER A 49 -14.10 5.65 9.42
N TRP A 50 -14.53 6.28 10.53
CA TRP A 50 -15.95 6.49 10.78
C TRP A 50 -16.61 7.41 9.76
N GLN A 51 -15.96 8.55 9.43
CA GLN A 51 -16.50 9.49 8.44
C GLN A 51 -16.52 8.84 7.07
N PHE A 52 -15.44 8.14 6.68
CA PHE A 52 -15.38 7.40 5.43
C PHE A 52 -16.52 6.37 5.31
N ALA A 53 -16.78 5.60 6.37
CA ALA A 53 -17.92 4.67 6.39
C ALA A 53 -19.27 5.37 6.19
N LYS A 54 -19.45 6.55 6.79
CA LYS A 54 -20.68 7.34 6.63
C LYS A 54 -20.83 7.89 5.22
N ASP A 55 -19.75 8.37 4.64
CA ASP A 55 -19.74 8.87 3.27
C ASP A 55 -20.10 7.74 2.29
N LEU A 56 -19.45 6.56 2.42
CA LEU A 56 -19.81 5.39 1.62
C LEU A 56 -21.24 4.92 1.86
N GLN A 57 -21.74 4.93 3.11
CA GLN A 57 -23.13 4.58 3.42
C GLN A 57 -24.12 5.49 2.69
N ALA A 58 -23.83 6.79 2.60
CA ALA A 58 -24.65 7.73 1.85
C ALA A 58 -24.59 7.44 0.35
N ILE A 59 -23.41 7.13 -0.18
CA ILE A 59 -23.17 6.82 -1.60
C ILE A 59 -23.89 5.54 -2.04
N VAL A 60 -23.82 4.46 -1.23
CA VAL A 60 -24.51 3.19 -1.55
C VAL A 60 -26.00 3.17 -1.16
N GLY A 61 -26.59 4.33 -0.84
CA GLY A 61 -28.02 4.47 -0.59
C GLY A 61 -28.50 3.96 0.77
N GLN A 62 -27.63 3.99 1.79
CA GLN A 62 -27.93 3.56 3.18
C GLN A 62 -28.43 2.10 3.31
N SER A 63 -28.27 1.30 2.29
CA SER A 63 -28.69 -0.11 2.29
C SER A 63 -27.74 -1.00 3.12
N MET A 64 -26.53 -0.53 3.41
CA MET A 64 -25.50 -1.23 4.17
C MET A 64 -25.26 -0.58 5.53
N THR A 65 -25.03 -1.38 6.55
CA THR A 65 -24.51 -0.91 7.83
C THR A 65 -23.03 -0.55 7.74
N VAL A 66 -22.51 0.21 8.70
CA VAL A 66 -21.08 0.54 8.78
C VAL A 66 -20.21 -0.73 8.83
N ALA A 67 -20.64 -1.76 9.57
CA ALA A 67 -19.93 -3.03 9.63
C ALA A 67 -19.87 -3.74 8.26
N GLN A 68 -20.98 -3.74 7.53
CA GLN A 68 -21.01 -4.32 6.17
C GLN A 68 -20.13 -3.54 5.18
N ILE A 69 -20.06 -2.21 5.32
CA ILE A 69 -19.15 -1.37 4.53
C ILE A 69 -17.69 -1.71 4.86
N HIS A 70 -17.35 -1.81 6.14
CA HIS A 70 -16.03 -2.24 6.57
C HIS A 70 -15.67 -3.61 5.98
N ASP A 71 -16.54 -4.62 6.14
CA ASP A 71 -16.30 -5.97 5.62
C ASP A 71 -16.16 -6.00 4.09
N ALA A 72 -16.93 -5.18 3.39
CA ALA A 72 -16.80 -5.02 1.95
C ALA A 72 -15.48 -4.36 1.57
N TRP A 73 -15.07 -3.30 2.31
CA TRP A 73 -13.83 -2.58 2.07
C TRP A 73 -12.59 -3.44 2.30
N MET A 74 -12.62 -4.28 3.33
CA MET A 74 -11.53 -5.22 3.63
C MET A 74 -11.29 -6.27 2.54
N LYS A 75 -12.27 -6.53 1.67
CA LYS A 75 -12.11 -7.43 0.52
C LYS A 75 -11.16 -6.89 -0.57
N PHE A 76 -10.74 -5.64 -0.45
CA PHE A 76 -9.70 -5.06 -1.29
C PHE A 76 -8.37 -5.79 -1.15
N LEU A 77 -8.05 -6.21 0.07
CA LEU A 77 -6.84 -6.97 0.38
C LEU A 77 -7.08 -8.47 0.11
N ASP A 78 -6.21 -9.09 -0.67
CA ASP A 78 -6.31 -10.52 -0.95
C ASP A 78 -5.15 -11.28 -0.27
N THR A 79 -4.45 -12.09 -1.00
CA THR A 79 -3.43 -13.00 -0.47
C THR A 79 -2.03 -12.39 -0.50
N GLU A 80 -1.20 -12.78 0.47
CA GLU A 80 0.23 -12.49 0.52
C GLU A 80 0.95 -13.05 -0.71
N ASP A 81 1.89 -12.27 -1.27
CA ASP A 81 2.78 -12.73 -2.32
C ASP A 81 3.97 -13.50 -1.73
N LEU A 82 4.00 -14.80 -1.94
CA LEU A 82 5.05 -15.67 -1.40
C LEU A 82 6.43 -15.45 -2.06
N LYS A 83 6.51 -14.85 -3.26
CA LYS A 83 7.80 -14.52 -3.88
C LYS A 83 8.42 -13.34 -3.14
N THR A 84 7.62 -12.32 -2.82
CA THR A 84 8.03 -11.20 -1.99
C THR A 84 8.45 -11.68 -0.60
N THR A 85 7.69 -12.56 0.05
CA THR A 85 8.08 -13.13 1.34
C THR A 85 9.48 -13.74 1.32
N ARG A 86 9.78 -14.57 0.31
CA ARG A 86 11.12 -15.18 0.15
C ARG A 86 12.22 -14.15 -0.09
N LEU A 87 11.93 -13.09 -0.85
CA LEU A 87 12.88 -11.99 -1.07
C LEU A 87 13.18 -11.28 0.26
N LEU A 88 12.14 -10.96 1.04
CA LEU A 88 12.30 -10.29 2.32
C LEU A 88 13.11 -11.14 3.32
N GLU A 89 12.86 -12.45 3.38
CA GLU A 89 13.66 -13.36 4.21
C GLU A 89 15.14 -13.30 3.84
N ALA A 90 15.47 -13.36 2.54
CA ALA A 90 16.84 -13.28 2.07
C ALA A 90 17.50 -11.91 2.33
N LEU A 91 16.73 -10.83 2.35
CA LEU A 91 17.21 -9.49 2.68
C LEU A 91 17.44 -9.35 4.20
N TRP A 92 16.54 -9.84 5.04
CA TRP A 92 16.74 -9.86 6.49
C TRP A 92 17.97 -10.66 6.92
N ASP A 93 18.23 -11.81 6.27
CA ASP A 93 19.43 -12.61 6.54
C ASP A 93 20.74 -11.84 6.22
N ARG A 94 20.64 -10.79 5.42
CA ARG A 94 21.74 -9.88 5.07
C ARG A 94 21.74 -8.57 5.86
N GLY A 95 20.88 -8.47 6.88
CA GLY A 95 20.81 -7.31 7.74
C GLY A 95 20.18 -6.07 7.11
N TRP A 96 19.30 -6.24 6.11
CA TRP A 96 18.55 -5.12 5.58
C TRP A 96 17.48 -4.66 6.57
N HIS A 97 17.32 -3.34 6.66
CA HIS A 97 16.18 -2.70 7.30
C HIS A 97 15.10 -2.46 6.24
N ILE A 98 13.89 -2.91 6.51
CA ILE A 98 12.76 -2.80 5.59
C ILE A 98 11.73 -1.88 6.19
N VAL A 99 11.26 -0.91 5.40
CA VAL A 99 10.27 0.09 5.79
C VAL A 99 9.14 0.06 4.77
N PHE A 100 7.91 -0.08 5.21
CA PHE A 100 6.76 0.06 4.32
C PHE A 100 6.64 1.51 3.83
N PHE A 101 6.41 1.68 2.53
CA PHE A 101 6.22 2.97 1.88
C PHE A 101 5.03 2.91 0.94
N SER A 102 3.83 3.17 1.45
CA SER A 102 2.59 2.80 0.76
C SER A 102 1.49 3.85 0.84
N ASP A 103 0.73 3.96 -0.26
CA ASP A 103 -0.56 4.65 -0.26
C ASP A 103 -1.60 3.70 0.33
N THR A 104 -2.09 4.01 1.53
CA THR A 104 -3.00 3.12 2.26
C THR A 104 -3.79 3.85 3.32
N GLN A 105 -4.77 3.15 3.91
CA GLN A 105 -5.74 3.72 4.83
C GLN A 105 -5.79 2.93 6.14
N PRO A 106 -6.28 3.52 7.25
CA PRO A 106 -6.27 2.89 8.57
C PRO A 106 -6.87 1.47 8.60
N TRP A 107 -8.00 1.21 7.98
CA TRP A 107 -8.59 -0.14 7.95
C TRP A 107 -7.71 -1.15 7.22
N HIS A 108 -7.13 -0.76 6.08
CA HIS A 108 -6.21 -1.66 5.37
C HIS A 108 -4.95 -1.92 6.18
N ILE A 109 -4.39 -0.91 6.88
CA ILE A 109 -3.24 -1.10 7.78
C ILE A 109 -3.55 -2.12 8.88
N GLU A 110 -4.76 -2.08 9.45
CA GLU A 110 -5.21 -3.08 10.43
C GLU A 110 -5.24 -4.49 9.81
N GLY A 111 -5.80 -4.62 8.60
CA GLY A 111 -5.91 -5.90 7.90
C GLY A 111 -4.57 -6.50 7.46
N LEU A 112 -3.56 -5.67 7.19
CA LEU A 112 -2.23 -6.17 6.83
C LEU A 112 -1.60 -7.05 7.91
N ARG A 113 -1.95 -6.81 9.18
CA ARG A 113 -1.44 -7.59 10.31
C ARG A 113 -1.89 -9.04 10.29
N ASP A 114 -3.05 -9.30 9.71
CA ASP A 114 -3.65 -10.63 9.63
C ASP A 114 -3.27 -11.35 8.33
N ILE A 115 -2.97 -10.59 7.27
CA ILE A 115 -2.67 -11.14 5.94
C ILE A 115 -1.18 -11.39 5.75
N LEU A 116 -0.32 -10.43 6.12
CA LEU A 116 1.12 -10.55 5.93
C LEU A 116 1.77 -11.28 7.09
N SER A 117 2.25 -12.49 6.84
CA SER A 117 2.88 -13.38 7.85
C SER A 117 4.07 -12.71 8.55
N TYR A 118 4.72 -11.76 7.89
CA TYR A 118 5.89 -11.03 8.36
C TYR A 118 5.60 -9.60 8.85
N SER A 119 4.33 -9.19 8.93
CA SER A 119 3.95 -7.81 9.30
C SER A 119 4.59 -7.33 10.60
N LYS A 120 4.74 -8.21 11.59
CA LYS A 120 5.40 -7.89 12.87
C LYS A 120 6.90 -7.67 12.77
N ARG A 121 7.54 -8.11 11.70
CA ARG A 121 8.98 -7.91 11.43
C ARG A 121 9.29 -6.59 10.76
N ILE A 122 8.24 -5.89 10.25
CA ILE A 122 8.35 -4.56 9.64
C ILE A 122 7.52 -3.59 10.48
N PRO A 123 8.06 -3.09 11.61
CA PRO A 123 7.35 -2.15 12.47
C PRO A 123 7.35 -0.72 11.92
N ASP A 124 8.24 -0.43 10.97
CA ASP A 124 8.48 0.89 10.43
C ASP A 124 7.71 1.11 9.12
N ALA A 125 7.11 2.28 9.00
CA ALA A 125 6.33 2.63 7.82
C ALA A 125 6.23 4.14 7.59
N ILE A 126 5.99 4.52 6.33
CA ILE A 126 5.45 5.80 5.89
C ILE A 126 4.18 5.51 5.08
N TYR A 127 3.05 5.97 5.58
CA TYR A 127 1.75 5.78 4.95
C TYR A 127 1.16 7.10 4.47
N SER A 128 0.46 7.08 3.34
CA SER A 128 -0.20 8.28 2.77
C SER A 128 -1.17 8.94 3.74
N CYS A 129 -1.93 8.14 4.50
CA CYS A 129 -2.88 8.65 5.48
C CYS A 129 -2.23 9.36 6.68
N ASP A 130 -0.95 9.09 6.96
CA ASP A 130 -0.18 9.77 8.01
C ASP A 130 0.52 11.04 7.47
N VAL A 131 0.94 11.02 6.19
CA VAL A 131 1.65 12.13 5.54
C VAL A 131 0.69 13.21 5.04
N GLY A 132 -0.52 12.83 4.66
CA GLY A 132 -1.48 13.74 4.03
C GLY A 132 -1.33 13.89 2.52
N ALA A 133 -0.62 12.95 1.88
CA ALA A 133 -0.36 12.95 0.43
C ALA A 133 -0.15 11.51 -0.06
N GLU A 134 -0.37 11.27 -1.35
CA GLU A 134 -0.08 9.99 -2.02
C GLU A 134 1.19 10.08 -2.88
N LYS A 135 1.84 8.95 -3.14
CA LYS A 135 2.86 8.81 -4.18
C LYS A 135 2.23 9.11 -5.57
N PRO A 136 2.93 9.73 -6.50
CA PRO A 136 4.34 10.12 -6.48
C PRO A 136 4.58 11.57 -5.99
N SER A 137 3.81 12.09 -5.03
CA SER A 137 4.02 13.43 -4.46
C SER A 137 5.37 13.52 -3.74
N ASP A 138 6.09 14.62 -3.94
CA ASP A 138 7.36 14.89 -3.25
C ASP A 138 7.23 14.84 -1.72
N ALA A 139 6.05 15.17 -1.17
CA ALA A 139 5.79 15.11 0.27
C ALA A 139 6.00 13.69 0.83
N MET A 140 5.59 12.64 0.11
CA MET A 140 5.79 11.25 0.52
C MET A 140 7.27 10.89 0.58
N PHE A 141 8.03 11.20 -0.47
CA PHE A 141 9.46 10.90 -0.55
C PHE A 141 10.25 11.68 0.49
N THR A 142 9.93 12.96 0.69
CA THR A 142 10.53 13.81 1.72
C THR A 142 10.27 13.24 3.12
N ALA A 143 9.03 12.84 3.43
CA ALA A 143 8.68 12.24 4.72
C ALA A 143 9.47 10.96 4.99
N PHE A 144 9.71 10.13 3.95
CA PHE A 144 10.55 8.95 4.09
C PHE A 144 12.01 9.31 4.37
N GLU A 145 12.59 10.26 3.58
CA GLU A 145 13.98 10.67 3.71
C GLU A 145 14.27 11.35 5.06
N GLU A 146 13.37 12.18 5.55
CA GLU A 146 13.50 12.84 6.85
C GLU A 146 13.54 11.84 8.02
N ARG A 147 12.81 10.73 7.90
CA ARG A 147 12.72 9.75 8.99
C ARG A 147 13.76 8.65 8.91
N TYR A 148 14.09 8.17 7.73
CA TYR A 148 14.93 6.98 7.54
C TYR A 148 16.18 7.25 6.68
N GLY A 149 16.26 8.39 6.03
CA GLY A 149 17.28 8.65 5.01
C GLY A 149 16.90 8.06 3.65
N ARG A 150 17.80 8.23 2.69
CA ARG A 150 17.60 7.71 1.33
C ARG A 150 17.72 6.18 1.32
N PRO A 151 16.77 5.43 0.74
CA PRO A 151 16.86 3.98 0.67
C PRO A 151 17.92 3.53 -0.33
N ASP A 152 18.55 2.38 -0.05
CA ASP A 152 19.45 1.69 -0.99
C ASP A 152 18.69 1.03 -2.13
N LEU A 153 17.40 0.70 -1.90
CA LEU A 153 16.48 0.13 -2.87
C LEU A 153 15.05 0.58 -2.58
N TYR A 154 14.30 0.90 -3.62
CA TYR A 154 12.87 1.13 -3.56
C TYR A 154 12.14 0.20 -4.53
N LEU A 155 11.13 -0.52 -4.04
CA LEU A 155 10.29 -1.43 -4.82
C LEU A 155 8.83 -0.97 -4.79
N ASP A 156 8.24 -0.81 -5.97
CA ASP A 156 6.84 -0.40 -6.18
C ASP A 156 6.35 -0.96 -7.51
N ASP A 157 5.11 -1.36 -7.64
CA ASP A 157 4.54 -1.92 -8.87
C ASP A 157 4.16 -0.83 -9.89
N ARG A 158 3.93 0.41 -9.43
CA ARG A 158 3.47 1.53 -10.25
C ARG A 158 4.64 2.33 -10.83
N LEU A 159 4.71 2.41 -12.16
CA LEU A 159 5.79 3.13 -12.84
C LEU A 159 5.87 4.61 -12.43
N CYS A 160 4.73 5.29 -12.23
CA CYS A 160 4.73 6.70 -11.79
C CYS A 160 5.41 6.90 -10.43
N ASN A 161 5.29 5.91 -9.51
CA ASN A 161 5.94 5.95 -8.21
C ASN A 161 7.45 5.71 -8.34
N ILE A 162 7.86 4.80 -9.24
CA ILE A 162 9.26 4.59 -9.57
C ILE A 162 9.90 5.85 -10.15
N GLU A 163 9.22 6.53 -11.08
CA GLU A 163 9.66 7.82 -11.62
C GLU A 163 9.78 8.88 -10.53
N GLY A 164 8.86 8.88 -9.54
CA GLY A 164 8.96 9.70 -8.33
C GLY A 164 10.26 9.43 -7.57
N GLY A 165 10.55 8.17 -7.25
CA GLY A 165 11.78 7.77 -6.57
C GLY A 165 13.04 8.15 -7.34
N LEU A 166 13.05 7.96 -8.66
CA LEU A 166 14.18 8.36 -9.52
C LEU A 166 14.43 9.87 -9.49
N ARG A 167 13.36 10.71 -9.47
CA ARG A 167 13.52 12.18 -9.32
C ARG A 167 14.16 12.56 -7.99
N HIS A 168 13.90 11.81 -6.92
CA HIS A 168 14.55 11.95 -5.61
C HIS A 168 15.95 11.30 -5.55
N GLY A 169 16.44 10.74 -6.66
CA GLY A 169 17.74 10.09 -6.76
C GLY A 169 17.82 8.73 -6.04
N TRP A 170 16.66 8.08 -5.84
CA TRP A 170 16.59 6.74 -5.27
C TRP A 170 16.96 5.66 -6.31
N ASN A 171 17.49 4.55 -5.86
CA ASN A 171 17.60 3.34 -6.66
C ASN A 171 16.22 2.65 -6.67
N ALA A 172 15.35 3.06 -7.60
CA ALA A 172 13.97 2.62 -7.69
C ALA A 172 13.82 1.57 -8.81
N VAL A 173 13.20 0.45 -8.47
CA VAL A 173 12.98 -0.70 -9.38
C VAL A 173 11.51 -1.04 -9.40
N GLN A 174 10.92 -1.07 -10.60
CA GLN A 174 9.54 -1.48 -10.75
C GLN A 174 9.38 -2.97 -10.39
N PHE A 175 8.47 -3.24 -9.47
CA PHE A 175 8.15 -4.61 -9.09
C PHE A 175 7.23 -5.24 -10.14
N THR A 176 7.64 -6.39 -10.64
CA THR A 176 6.92 -7.19 -11.64
C THR A 176 6.91 -8.65 -11.21
N GLU A 177 6.23 -9.51 -11.93
CA GLU A 177 6.17 -10.96 -11.63
C GLU A 177 7.56 -11.62 -11.51
N THR A 178 8.58 -11.08 -12.17
CA THR A 178 9.94 -11.63 -12.18
C THR A 178 10.93 -10.90 -11.28
N THR A 179 10.59 -9.71 -10.80
CA THR A 179 11.53 -8.85 -10.06
C THR A 179 12.04 -9.52 -8.79
N ALA A 180 11.17 -10.16 -8.00
CA ALA A 180 11.58 -10.86 -6.78
C ALA A 180 12.58 -11.99 -7.08
N GLU A 181 12.37 -12.75 -8.16
CA GLU A 181 13.24 -13.85 -8.55
C GLU A 181 14.61 -13.34 -9.06
N GLN A 182 14.62 -12.23 -9.80
CA GLN A 182 15.84 -11.58 -10.28
C GLN A 182 16.68 -11.06 -9.12
N LEU A 183 16.08 -10.32 -8.20
CA LEU A 183 16.76 -9.83 -7.00
C LEU A 183 17.27 -10.97 -6.11
N LEU A 184 16.51 -12.06 -5.96
CA LEU A 184 16.97 -13.25 -5.24
C LEU A 184 18.17 -13.92 -5.92
N ALA A 185 18.23 -13.92 -7.24
CA ALA A 185 19.37 -14.47 -7.98
C ALA A 185 20.63 -13.61 -7.78
N GLU A 186 20.49 -12.28 -7.83
CA GLU A 186 21.59 -11.33 -7.57
C GLU A 186 22.13 -11.45 -6.13
N LEU A 187 21.24 -11.68 -5.17
CA LEU A 187 21.66 -11.89 -3.78
C LEU A 187 22.46 -13.18 -3.57
N LYS A 188 22.37 -14.17 -4.46
CA LYS A 188 23.09 -15.44 -4.35
C LYS A 188 24.44 -15.44 -5.08
N ALA A 189 24.65 -14.48 -5.98
CA ALA A 189 25.90 -14.34 -6.76
C ALA A 189 27.01 -13.68 -5.93
#